data_fcc82b9d6edfb7546203ae5b0d3efce9
#
_entry.id   fcc82b9d6edfb7546203ae5b0d3efce9
#
_cell.length_a   1.000
_cell.length_b   1.000
_cell.length_c   1.000
_cell.angle_alpha   90.00
_cell.angle_beta   90.00
_cell.angle_gamma   90.00
#
_symmetry.space_group_name_H-M   'P 1'
#
loop_
_entity.id
_entity.type
_entity.pdbx_description
1 polymer ?
#
loop_
_entity_poly.entity_id
_entity_poly.type
_entity_poly.pdbx_seq_one_letter_code
_entity_poly.pdbx_strand_id
1 'polypeptide(L)'
;MEKTDLGVCNKGFRAGGIRGIGGGKYGMAAIVSGRETTCSAMFTANRVRAAPLLVSMENLARGRIYGIIANSGNANAYTGREGLEDARRMAAVAAGELGLRPENLLVASTGVIGRRLDMGVIEAGVRALPAALGTDREASLRAAEAIMTTDRFPKVASVRVELDD
;
A
#
# COMPACT_ATOMS: atom_id res chain seq x y z
N MET A 1 -20.57 -18.24 -6.51
CA MET A 1 -19.60 -17.47 -5.69
C MET A 1 -19.24 -18.24 -4.45
N GLU A 2 -17.98 -18.59 -4.28
CA GLU A 2 -17.48 -19.32 -3.14
C GLU A 2 -16.55 -18.40 -2.30
N LYS A 3 -16.72 -18.38 -0.98
CA LYS A 3 -15.79 -17.69 -0.10
C LYS A 3 -14.49 -18.46 -0.04
N THR A 4 -13.36 -17.79 -0.23
CA THR A 4 -12.04 -18.38 -0.13
C THR A 4 -11.26 -17.75 1.00
N ASP A 5 -10.22 -18.41 1.48
CA ASP A 5 -9.38 -17.94 2.58
C ASP A 5 -8.00 -17.47 2.08
N LEU A 6 -7.91 -17.12 0.80
CA LEU A 6 -6.65 -16.71 0.17
C LEU A 6 -6.24 -15.25 0.45
N GLY A 7 -7.16 -14.46 1.03
CA GLY A 7 -6.92 -13.05 1.25
C GLY A 7 -6.65 -12.31 -0.05
N VAL A 8 -5.66 -11.41 -0.04
CA VAL A 8 -5.25 -10.63 -1.23
C VAL A 8 -4.19 -11.33 -2.07
N CYS A 9 -3.63 -12.45 -1.62
CA CYS A 9 -2.68 -13.26 -2.38
C CYS A 9 -3.44 -14.16 -3.35
N ASN A 10 -3.70 -13.64 -4.53
CA ASN A 10 -4.29 -14.37 -5.63
C ASN A 10 -3.21 -14.69 -6.69
N LYS A 11 -3.52 -15.57 -7.66
CA LYS A 11 -2.57 -15.92 -8.73
C LYS A 11 -1.94 -14.66 -9.36
N GLY A 12 -0.62 -14.54 -9.29
CA GLY A 12 0.15 -13.43 -9.84
C GLY A 12 0.35 -12.24 -8.89
N PHE A 13 -0.23 -12.27 -7.68
CA PHE A 13 0.00 -11.25 -6.66
C PHE A 13 0.82 -11.79 -5.49
N ARG A 14 1.68 -10.94 -4.95
CA ARG A 14 2.36 -11.11 -3.66
C ARG A 14 1.89 -10.01 -2.72
N ALA A 15 1.72 -10.33 -1.46
CA ALA A 15 1.45 -9.36 -0.43
C ALA A 15 2.42 -9.54 0.74
N GLY A 16 2.57 -8.52 1.55
CA GLY A 16 3.37 -8.61 2.75
C GLY A 16 3.27 -7.35 3.59
N GLY A 17 3.64 -7.47 4.85
CA GLY A 17 3.62 -6.34 5.75
C GLY A 17 4.59 -6.51 6.91
N ILE A 18 5.04 -5.37 7.42
CA ILE A 18 5.94 -5.24 8.56
C ILE A 18 5.28 -4.31 9.56
N ARG A 19 5.24 -4.70 10.81
CA ARG A 19 4.74 -3.90 11.93
C ARG A 19 5.86 -3.49 12.86
N GLY A 20 5.60 -2.48 13.65
CA GLY A 20 6.47 -2.12 14.76
C GLY A 20 7.74 -1.36 14.38
N ILE A 21 7.83 -0.85 13.16
CA ILE A 21 8.95 0.01 12.77
C ILE A 21 8.90 1.37 13.50
N GLY A 22 10.03 2.04 13.62
CA GLY A 22 10.11 3.34 14.30
C GLY A 22 9.68 3.31 15.76
N GLY A 23 10.11 2.30 16.52
CA GLY A 23 9.73 2.13 17.93
C GLY A 23 8.25 1.72 18.12
N GLY A 24 7.71 0.93 17.21
CA GLY A 24 6.35 0.40 17.29
C GLY A 24 5.25 1.31 16.71
N LYS A 25 5.62 2.47 16.18
CA LYS A 25 4.64 3.49 15.76
C LYS A 25 4.11 3.33 14.35
N TYR A 26 4.84 2.62 13.49
CA TYR A 26 4.53 2.53 12.06
C TYR A 26 4.42 1.08 11.60
N GLY A 27 3.67 0.88 10.54
CA GLY A 27 3.65 -0.34 9.76
C GLY A 27 3.82 -0.01 8.28
N MET A 28 4.29 -0.99 7.52
CA MET A 28 4.40 -0.91 6.06
C MET A 28 3.78 -2.15 5.44
N ALA A 29 3.02 -1.98 4.38
CA ALA A 29 2.45 -3.09 3.61
C ALA A 29 2.59 -2.85 2.11
N ALA A 30 2.65 -3.93 1.35
CA ALA A 30 2.55 -3.88 -0.09
C ALA A 30 1.73 -5.05 -0.64
N ILE A 31 1.07 -4.79 -1.77
CA ILE A 31 0.47 -5.79 -2.64
C ILE A 31 1.04 -5.52 -4.03
N VAL A 32 1.70 -6.51 -4.62
CA VAL A 32 2.45 -6.33 -5.88
C VAL A 32 2.13 -7.46 -6.84
N SER A 33 1.91 -7.12 -8.10
CA SER A 33 1.79 -8.07 -9.20
C SER A 33 3.13 -8.27 -9.90
N GLY A 34 3.39 -9.47 -10.37
CA GLY A 34 4.53 -9.79 -11.24
C GLY A 34 4.38 -9.27 -12.68
N ARG A 35 3.25 -8.66 -13.02
CA ARG A 35 2.94 -8.11 -14.35
C ARG A 35 2.04 -6.88 -14.21
N GLU A 36 1.95 -6.09 -15.29
CA GLU A 36 0.98 -5.00 -15.39
C GLU A 36 -0.44 -5.51 -15.11
N THR A 37 -1.20 -4.75 -14.32
CA THR A 37 -2.57 -5.08 -13.96
C THR A 37 -3.54 -4.05 -14.49
N THR A 38 -4.75 -4.49 -14.83
CA THR A 38 -5.88 -3.58 -14.95
C THR A 38 -6.21 -3.05 -13.56
N CYS A 39 -6.17 -1.74 -13.41
CA CYS A 39 -6.39 -1.07 -12.14
C CYS A 39 -7.51 -0.04 -12.26
N SER A 40 -8.43 -0.07 -11.32
CA SER A 40 -9.48 0.93 -11.16
C SER A 40 -9.54 1.38 -9.71
N ALA A 41 -9.78 2.66 -9.48
CA ALA A 41 -9.88 3.22 -8.14
C ALA A 41 -10.97 4.30 -8.06
N MET A 42 -11.57 4.41 -6.88
CA MET A 42 -12.44 5.53 -6.52
C MET A 42 -11.74 6.39 -5.47
N PHE A 43 -11.78 7.69 -5.68
CA PHE A 43 -11.19 8.66 -4.78
C PHE A 43 -12.27 9.55 -4.15
N THR A 44 -11.95 10.13 -3.00
CA THR A 44 -12.87 11.06 -2.33
C THR A 44 -13.20 12.28 -3.19
N ALA A 45 -14.44 12.73 -3.11
CA ALA A 45 -14.88 14.01 -3.67
C ALA A 45 -14.44 15.23 -2.81
N ASN A 46 -13.84 15.01 -1.64
CA ASN A 46 -13.35 16.09 -0.79
C ASN A 46 -12.33 16.94 -1.54
N ARG A 47 -12.43 18.25 -1.38
CA ARG A 47 -11.49 19.22 -1.97
C ARG A 47 -10.11 19.16 -1.33
N VAL A 48 -10.05 18.85 -0.03
CA VAL A 48 -8.79 18.66 0.71
C VAL A 48 -8.42 17.20 0.66
N ARG A 49 -7.50 16.87 -0.25
CA ARG A 49 -7.02 15.49 -0.45
C ARG A 49 -5.68 15.30 0.20
N ALA A 50 -5.48 14.15 0.82
CA ALA A 50 -4.19 13.76 1.38
C ALA A 50 -3.14 13.56 0.26
N ALA A 51 -1.88 13.79 0.57
CA ALA A 51 -0.78 13.68 -0.38
C ALA A 51 -0.70 12.31 -1.08
N PRO A 52 -0.89 11.16 -0.40
CA PRO A 52 -0.89 9.85 -1.07
C PRO A 52 -1.97 9.71 -2.13
N LEU A 53 -3.15 10.31 -1.91
CA LEU A 53 -4.22 10.27 -2.91
C LEU A 53 -3.84 11.01 -4.19
N LEU A 54 -3.20 12.18 -4.05
CA LEU A 54 -2.76 12.97 -5.21
C LEU A 54 -1.74 12.19 -6.05
N VAL A 55 -0.74 11.58 -5.41
CA VAL A 55 0.25 10.74 -6.10
C VAL A 55 -0.41 9.53 -6.75
N SER A 56 -1.31 8.84 -6.05
CA SER A 56 -2.01 7.69 -6.60
C SER A 56 -2.91 8.05 -7.79
N MET A 57 -3.57 9.21 -7.77
CA MET A 57 -4.34 9.71 -8.90
C MET A 57 -3.46 10.01 -10.12
N GLU A 58 -2.31 10.66 -9.89
CA GLU A 58 -1.32 10.95 -10.95
C GLU A 58 -0.80 9.65 -11.60
N ASN A 59 -0.46 8.64 -10.78
CA ASN A 59 0.09 7.39 -11.25
C ASN A 59 -0.97 6.55 -11.97
N LEU A 60 -2.20 6.48 -11.44
CA LEU A 60 -3.30 5.76 -12.07
C LEU A 60 -3.66 6.32 -13.45
N ALA A 61 -3.58 7.64 -13.62
CA ALA A 61 -3.84 8.28 -14.90
C ALA A 61 -2.82 7.88 -16.00
N ARG A 62 -1.65 7.35 -15.62
CA ARG A 62 -0.63 6.82 -16.53
C ARG A 62 -0.90 5.36 -16.95
N GLY A 63 -1.78 4.66 -16.27
CA GLY A 63 -2.37 3.38 -16.65
C GLY A 63 -1.54 2.12 -16.40
N ARG A 64 -0.30 2.23 -15.93
CA ARG A 64 0.62 1.08 -15.76
C ARG A 64 0.87 0.76 -14.31
N ILE A 65 -0.08 0.14 -13.64
CA ILE A 65 0.01 -0.18 -12.20
C ILE A 65 0.43 -1.62 -12.01
N TYR A 66 1.41 -1.82 -11.11
CA TYR A 66 1.93 -3.11 -10.68
C TYR A 66 1.67 -3.39 -9.21
N GLY A 67 1.26 -2.40 -8.45
CA GLY A 67 0.98 -2.61 -7.04
C GLY A 67 0.62 -1.36 -6.26
N ILE A 68 0.42 -1.58 -4.98
CA ILE A 68 0.18 -0.53 -3.99
C ILE A 68 1.12 -0.72 -2.81
N ILE A 69 1.64 0.38 -2.30
CA ILE A 69 2.37 0.43 -1.03
C ILE A 69 1.63 1.32 -0.05
N ALA A 70 1.56 0.90 1.20
CA ALA A 70 0.86 1.63 2.25
C ALA A 70 1.70 1.70 3.52
N ASN A 71 1.64 2.85 4.22
CA ASN A 71 2.10 2.95 5.59
C ASN A 71 0.94 3.14 6.56
N SER A 72 1.10 2.68 7.78
CA SER A 72 0.26 3.02 8.93
C SER A 72 1.02 3.83 9.98
N GLY A 73 0.26 4.44 10.90
CA GLY A 73 0.77 5.30 11.98
C GLY A 73 0.73 6.79 11.67
N ASN A 74 0.76 7.15 10.40
CA ASN A 74 0.68 8.54 9.93
C ASN A 74 -0.04 8.59 8.57
N ALA A 75 -1.05 9.45 8.47
CA ALA A 75 -1.91 9.55 7.29
C ALA A 75 -1.32 10.41 6.15
N ASN A 76 -0.25 11.14 6.40
CA ASN A 76 0.31 12.11 5.45
C ASN A 76 -0.77 13.04 4.85
N ALA A 77 -1.67 13.50 5.69
CA ALA A 77 -2.76 14.40 5.36
C ALA A 77 -2.55 15.75 6.04
N TYR A 78 -2.94 16.84 5.39
CA TYR A 78 -2.67 18.23 5.84
C TYR A 78 -1.17 18.51 6.01
N THR A 79 -0.35 17.98 5.17
CA THR A 79 1.12 18.07 5.22
C THR A 79 1.70 18.97 4.12
N GLY A 80 0.83 19.58 3.31
CA GLY A 80 1.22 20.53 2.27
C GLY A 80 2.11 19.94 1.18
N ARG A 81 2.95 20.78 0.58
CA ARG A 81 3.87 20.42 -0.49
C ARG A 81 4.89 19.37 -0.04
N GLU A 82 5.42 19.52 1.16
CA GLU A 82 6.41 18.59 1.70
C GLU A 82 5.84 17.18 1.87
N GLY A 83 4.57 17.04 2.30
CA GLY A 83 3.91 15.73 2.36
C GLY A 83 3.72 15.09 0.99
N LEU A 84 3.52 15.90 -0.06
CA LEU A 84 3.45 15.40 -1.43
C LEU A 84 4.81 14.88 -1.90
N GLU A 85 5.89 15.56 -1.55
CA GLU A 85 7.26 15.13 -1.80
C GLU A 85 7.58 13.83 -1.05
N ASP A 86 7.15 13.71 0.22
CA ASP A 86 7.29 12.48 1.02
C ASP A 86 6.55 11.30 0.39
N ALA A 87 5.32 11.49 -0.09
CA ALA A 87 4.55 10.43 -0.75
C ALA A 87 5.20 9.97 -2.07
N ARG A 88 5.72 10.91 -2.87
CA ARG A 88 6.48 10.59 -4.10
C ARG A 88 7.77 9.84 -3.77
N ARG A 89 8.47 10.24 -2.72
CA ARG A 89 9.69 9.59 -2.27
C ARG A 89 9.42 8.16 -1.77
N MET A 90 8.34 7.94 -1.04
CA MET A 90 7.91 6.60 -0.65
C MET A 90 7.68 5.71 -1.88
N ALA A 91 6.97 6.21 -2.90
CA ALA A 91 6.79 5.50 -4.17
C ALA A 91 8.12 5.21 -4.87
N ALA A 92 9.04 6.19 -4.91
CA ALA A 92 10.32 6.04 -5.59
C ALA A 92 11.22 4.99 -4.93
N VAL A 93 11.32 5.01 -3.60
CA VAL A 93 12.12 4.01 -2.86
C VAL A 93 11.51 2.62 -3.05
N ALA A 94 10.18 2.48 -2.93
CA ALA A 94 9.51 1.20 -3.13
C ALA A 94 9.70 0.66 -4.56
N ALA A 95 9.61 1.52 -5.54
CA ALA A 95 9.83 1.14 -6.93
C ALA A 95 11.26 0.63 -7.17
N GLY A 96 12.26 1.30 -6.59
CA GLY A 96 13.65 0.85 -6.65
C GLY A 96 13.86 -0.55 -6.06
N GLU A 97 13.28 -0.81 -4.89
CA GLU A 97 13.36 -2.13 -4.23
C GLU A 97 12.61 -3.24 -4.98
N LEU A 98 11.61 -2.89 -5.77
CA LEU A 98 10.76 -3.83 -6.51
C LEU A 98 11.15 -3.97 -8.00
N GLY A 99 12.15 -3.23 -8.47
CA GLY A 99 12.54 -3.21 -9.90
C GLY A 99 11.48 -2.56 -10.79
N LEU A 100 10.73 -1.60 -10.28
CA LEU A 100 9.66 -0.88 -10.94
C LEU A 100 10.02 0.59 -11.14
N ARG A 101 9.14 1.34 -11.80
CA ARG A 101 9.21 2.81 -11.83
C ARG A 101 8.23 3.40 -10.81
N PRO A 102 8.49 4.59 -10.25
CA PRO A 102 7.63 5.22 -9.24
C PRO A 102 6.16 5.33 -9.68
N GLU A 103 5.92 5.62 -10.94
CA GLU A 103 4.58 5.72 -11.53
C GLU A 103 3.84 4.40 -11.67
N ASN A 104 4.51 3.27 -11.44
CA ASN A 104 3.88 1.94 -11.45
C ASN A 104 3.25 1.54 -10.10
N LEU A 105 3.39 2.38 -9.08
CA LEU A 105 2.89 2.11 -7.74
C LEU A 105 1.84 3.13 -7.31
N LEU A 106 0.77 2.65 -6.72
CA LEU A 106 -0.11 3.47 -5.91
C LEU A 106 0.45 3.58 -4.50
N VAL A 107 0.17 4.69 -3.83
CA VAL A 107 0.57 4.92 -2.44
C VAL A 107 -0.64 5.22 -1.57
N ALA A 108 -0.60 4.73 -0.33
CA ALA A 108 -1.62 4.98 0.68
C ALA A 108 -0.95 5.24 2.04
N SER A 109 -1.61 6.00 2.89
CA SER A 109 -1.15 6.27 4.25
C SER A 109 -2.35 6.35 5.19
N THR A 110 -2.22 5.82 6.38
CA THR A 110 -3.26 5.87 7.41
C THR A 110 -2.68 6.14 8.79
N GLY A 111 -3.42 6.87 9.64
CA GLY A 111 -3.03 7.17 11.01
C GLY A 111 -3.18 8.65 11.36
N VAL A 112 -2.22 9.21 12.07
CA VAL A 112 -2.26 10.59 12.55
C VAL A 112 -2.24 11.60 11.40
N ILE A 113 -3.10 12.60 11.47
CA ILE A 113 -3.23 13.70 10.51
C ILE A 113 -2.39 14.91 10.97
N GLY A 114 -1.93 15.73 10.04
CA GLY A 114 -1.25 17.01 10.33
C GLY A 114 0.23 16.87 10.72
N ARG A 115 0.80 15.69 10.58
CA ARG A 115 2.23 15.43 10.82
C ARG A 115 2.87 14.87 9.56
N ARG A 116 4.08 15.30 9.25
CA ARG A 116 4.87 14.73 8.16
C ARG A 116 5.29 13.30 8.47
N LEU A 117 5.53 12.52 7.43
CA LEU A 117 6.14 11.21 7.54
C LEU A 117 7.57 11.32 8.09
N ASP A 118 7.94 10.43 8.98
CA ASP A 118 9.35 10.20 9.31
C ASP A 118 9.97 9.36 8.18
N MET A 119 10.53 10.04 7.18
CA MET A 119 11.02 9.40 5.98
C MET A 119 12.18 8.44 6.24
N GLY A 120 12.97 8.65 7.29
CA GLY A 120 14.02 7.70 7.68
C GLY A 120 13.42 6.34 8.07
N VAL A 121 12.36 6.37 8.87
CA VAL A 121 11.63 5.16 9.30
C VAL A 121 10.86 4.54 8.13
N ILE A 122 10.17 5.36 7.34
CA ILE A 122 9.38 4.89 6.19
C ILE A 122 10.28 4.18 5.17
N GLU A 123 11.41 4.78 4.79
CA GLU A 123 12.33 4.17 3.84
C GLU A 123 12.95 2.87 4.35
N ALA A 124 13.33 2.82 5.63
CA ALA A 124 13.84 1.58 6.23
C ALA A 124 12.77 0.46 6.15
N GLY A 125 11.51 0.79 6.46
CA GLY A 125 10.40 -0.14 6.32
C GLY A 125 10.16 -0.58 4.88
N VAL A 126 10.21 0.35 3.92
CA VAL A 126 10.06 0.07 2.49
C VAL A 126 11.14 -0.89 2.00
N ARG A 127 12.40 -0.65 2.36
CA ARG A 127 13.53 -1.52 1.97
C ARG A 127 13.44 -2.94 2.54
N ALA A 128 12.78 -3.11 3.67
CA ALA A 128 12.56 -4.42 4.27
C ALA A 128 11.36 -5.18 3.68
N LEU A 129 10.45 -4.50 2.97
CA LEU A 129 9.23 -5.11 2.42
C LEU A 129 9.47 -6.27 1.44
N PRO A 130 10.45 -6.22 0.49
CA PRO A 130 10.64 -7.31 -0.46
C PRO A 130 10.82 -8.67 0.21
N ALA A 131 11.52 -8.74 1.34
CA ALA A 131 11.71 -9.97 2.11
C ALA A 131 10.44 -10.45 2.83
N ALA A 132 9.47 -9.56 3.04
CA ALA A 132 8.19 -9.88 3.69
C ALA A 132 7.10 -10.32 2.69
N LEU A 133 7.34 -10.14 1.37
CA LEU A 133 6.37 -10.47 0.33
C LEU A 133 6.27 -11.98 0.12
N GLY A 134 5.06 -12.51 0.20
CA GLY A 134 4.73 -13.91 -0.07
C GLY A 134 3.45 -14.04 -0.89
N THR A 135 3.12 -15.28 -1.22
CA THR A 135 1.93 -15.64 -2.01
C THR A 135 0.91 -16.44 -1.20
N ASP A 136 1.18 -16.63 0.07
CA ASP A 136 0.35 -17.41 0.98
C ASP A 136 -0.63 -16.52 1.78
N ARG A 137 -1.53 -17.19 2.50
CA ARG A 137 -2.51 -16.56 3.37
C ARG A 137 -1.87 -15.72 4.49
N GLU A 138 -0.76 -16.20 5.04
CA GLU A 138 -0.07 -15.51 6.14
C GLU A 138 0.54 -14.19 5.66
N ALA A 139 1.11 -14.16 4.46
CA ALA A 139 1.62 -12.95 3.84
C ALA A 139 0.50 -11.92 3.62
N SER A 140 -0.67 -12.37 3.16
CA SER A 140 -1.87 -11.54 3.05
C SER A 140 -2.31 -11.00 4.41
N LEU A 141 -2.30 -11.82 5.45
CA LEU A 141 -2.68 -11.40 6.80
C LEU A 141 -1.69 -10.39 7.37
N ARG A 142 -0.37 -10.62 7.20
CA ARG A 142 0.66 -9.64 7.60
C ARG A 142 0.46 -8.28 6.93
N ALA A 143 0.07 -8.25 5.64
CA ALA A 143 -0.24 -7.01 4.95
C ALA A 143 -1.43 -6.28 5.57
N ALA A 144 -2.52 -7.01 5.85
CA ALA A 144 -3.71 -6.45 6.50
C ALA A 144 -3.40 -5.92 7.91
N GLU A 145 -2.63 -6.67 8.70
CA GLU A 145 -2.23 -6.25 10.04
C GLU A 145 -1.33 -5.02 10.03
N ALA A 146 -0.43 -4.92 9.06
CA ALA A 146 0.54 -3.83 8.99
C ALA A 146 -0.12 -2.46 8.72
N ILE A 147 -1.31 -2.43 8.14
CA ILE A 147 -2.05 -1.18 7.91
C ILE A 147 -3.05 -0.83 9.03
N MET A 148 -3.20 -1.70 10.03
CA MET A 148 -4.08 -1.42 11.18
C MET A 148 -3.54 -0.27 12.03
N THR A 149 -4.47 0.55 12.53
CA THR A 149 -4.20 1.62 13.50
C THR A 149 -5.04 1.41 14.76
N THR A 150 -6.32 1.74 14.70
CA THR A 150 -7.29 1.58 15.79
C THR A 150 -8.20 0.35 15.61
N ASP A 151 -7.96 -0.42 14.57
CA ASP A 151 -8.71 -1.64 14.28
C ASP A 151 -8.50 -2.69 15.37
N ARG A 152 -9.58 -3.35 15.80
CA ARG A 152 -9.53 -4.40 16.83
C ARG A 152 -9.04 -5.74 16.28
N PHE A 153 -9.20 -5.97 14.98
CA PHE A 153 -8.77 -7.19 14.27
C PHE A 153 -8.60 -6.89 12.79
N PRO A 154 -7.77 -7.66 12.06
CA PRO A 154 -7.61 -7.52 10.62
C PRO A 154 -8.90 -7.94 9.89
N LYS A 155 -9.26 -7.20 8.85
CA LYS A 155 -10.45 -7.44 8.03
C LYS A 155 -10.00 -7.83 6.64
N VAL A 156 -10.18 -9.10 6.30
CA VAL A 156 -9.82 -9.67 5.00
C VAL A 156 -11.00 -10.49 4.51
N ALA A 157 -11.33 -10.34 3.23
CA ALA A 157 -12.34 -11.15 2.57
C ALA A 157 -11.90 -11.46 1.14
N SER A 158 -12.15 -12.67 0.70
CA SER A 158 -11.91 -13.08 -0.69
C SER A 158 -13.02 -14.01 -1.17
N VAL A 159 -13.33 -13.91 -2.46
CA VAL A 159 -14.35 -14.75 -3.11
C VAL A 159 -13.82 -15.26 -4.44
N ARG A 160 -14.20 -16.47 -4.80
CA ARG A 160 -14.02 -17.04 -6.13
C ARG A 160 -15.31 -16.91 -6.91
N VAL A 161 -15.20 -16.40 -8.12
CA VAL A 161 -16.31 -16.32 -9.07
C VAL A 161 -15.88 -17.10 -10.31
N GLU A 162 -16.72 -18.04 -10.76
CA GLU A 162 -16.60 -18.67 -12.07
C GLU A 162 -17.43 -17.81 -13.03
N LEU A 163 -16.81 -17.41 -14.12
CA LEU A 163 -17.47 -16.68 -15.20
C LEU A 163 -17.64 -17.68 -16.34
N ASP A 164 -18.86 -17.74 -16.87
CA ASP A 164 -19.13 -18.47 -18.11
C ASP A 164 -18.45 -17.72 -19.26
N ASP A 165 -17.73 -18.44 -20.13
CA ASP A 165 -17.06 -17.90 -21.32
C ASP A 165 -18.08 -17.47 -22.40
#